data_a3288af85b991da6344d526b0badf7c4
#
_entry.id   a3288af85b991da6344d526b0badf7c4
#
_cell.length_a   1.000
_cell.length_b   1.000
_cell.length_c   1.000
_cell.angle_alpha   90.00
_cell.angle_beta   90.00
_cell.angle_gamma   90.00
#
_symmetry.space_group_name_H-M   'P 1'
#
loop_
_entity.id
_entity.type
_entity.pdbx_description
1 polymer ?
#
loop_
_entity_poly.entity_id
_entity_poly.type
_entity_poly.pdbx_seq_one_letter_code
_entity_poly.pdbx_strand_id
1 'polypeptide(L)' 'MPFTFQLPTYQVETKASSTLYPSHTEANNHYQKFVDKNVPCELFKDGKLQNEFKPN' A
#
# COMPACT_ATOMS: atom_id res chain seq x y z
N MET A 1 -22.21 -24.23 2.33
CA MET A 1 -21.86 -22.82 2.30
C MET A 1 -20.39 -22.64 1.96
N PRO A 2 -20.12 -21.89 0.93
CA PRO A 2 -18.73 -21.69 0.57
C PRO A 2 -17.98 -20.91 1.65
N PHE A 3 -16.81 -21.38 1.95
CA PHE A 3 -15.93 -20.70 2.86
C PHE A 3 -15.07 -19.73 2.05
N THR A 4 -15.21 -18.47 2.32
CA THR A 4 -14.41 -17.46 1.64
C THR A 4 -13.26 -17.07 2.53
N PHE A 5 -12.07 -17.40 2.09
CA PHE A 5 -10.86 -17.01 2.77
C PHE A 5 -10.36 -15.71 2.17
N GLN A 6 -10.37 -14.67 2.96
CA GLN A 6 -9.98 -13.35 2.48
C GLN A 6 -8.66 -12.95 3.12
N LEU A 7 -7.63 -12.84 2.31
CA LEU A 7 -6.34 -12.36 2.77
C LEU A 7 -6.36 -10.84 2.82
N PRO A 8 -5.66 -10.26 3.80
CA PRO A 8 -5.52 -8.81 3.81
C PRO A 8 -4.89 -8.34 2.50
N THR A 9 -5.45 -7.28 1.96
CA THR A 9 -4.94 -6.70 0.73
C THR A 9 -4.31 -5.36 1.04
N TYR A 10 -3.07 -5.21 0.67
CA TYR A 10 -2.34 -3.97 0.85
C TYR A 10 -2.12 -3.32 -0.49
N GLN A 11 -2.24 -2.01 -0.52
CA GLN A 11 -2.11 -1.26 -1.77
C GLN A 11 -1.21 -0.06 -1.52
N VAL A 12 -0.23 0.11 -2.41
CA VAL A 12 0.62 1.30 -2.41
C VAL A 12 0.24 2.11 -3.62
N GLU A 13 -0.17 3.34 -3.41
CA GLU A 13 -0.65 4.19 -4.48
C GLU A 13 0.20 5.44 -4.61
N THR A 14 0.51 5.79 -5.86
CA THR A 14 1.21 7.03 -6.19
C THR A 14 0.46 7.68 -7.34
N LYS A 15 0.90 8.87 -7.76
CA LYS A 15 0.29 9.53 -8.91
C LYS A 15 0.46 8.72 -10.20
N ALA A 16 1.53 7.94 -10.27
CA ALA A 16 1.88 7.22 -11.49
C ALA A 16 1.36 5.80 -11.50
N SER A 17 1.14 5.19 -10.35
CA SER A 17 0.80 3.77 -10.30
C SER A 17 0.07 3.40 -9.01
N SER A 18 -0.57 2.25 -9.06
CA SER A 18 -1.23 1.65 -7.91
C SER A 18 -0.90 0.18 -7.95
N THR A 19 -0.33 -0.35 -6.88
CA THR A 19 0.13 -1.73 -6.83
C THR A 19 -0.44 -2.44 -5.61
N LEU A 20 -0.93 -3.66 -5.82
CA LEU A 20 -1.45 -4.49 -4.75
C LEU A 20 -0.40 -5.47 -4.27
N TYR A 21 -0.39 -5.71 -2.97
CA TYR A 21 0.55 -6.64 -2.35
C TYR A 21 -0.19 -7.60 -1.43
N PRO A 22 0.23 -8.87 -1.38
CA PRO A 22 -0.41 -9.84 -0.50
C PRO A 22 0.02 -9.75 0.94
N SER A 23 1.12 -9.06 1.25
CA SER A 23 1.60 -8.96 2.62
C SER A 23 1.99 -7.54 2.99
N HIS A 24 1.88 -7.27 4.28
CA HIS A 24 2.24 -5.95 4.83
C HIS A 24 3.72 -5.66 4.60
N THR A 25 4.57 -6.66 4.76
CA THR A 25 6.01 -6.47 4.61
C THR A 25 6.37 -5.98 3.22
N GLU A 26 5.81 -6.61 2.19
CA GLU A 26 6.09 -6.19 0.81
C GLU A 26 5.55 -4.81 0.51
N ALA A 27 4.32 -4.55 0.97
CA ALA A 27 3.70 -3.24 0.76
C ALA A 27 4.50 -2.15 1.46
N ASN A 28 4.90 -2.39 2.69
CA ASN A 28 5.66 -1.43 3.47
C ASN A 28 7.03 -1.16 2.86
N ASN A 29 7.69 -2.20 2.34
CA ASN A 29 8.97 -2.04 1.67
C ASN A 29 8.85 -1.14 0.45
N HIS A 30 7.80 -1.34 -0.34
CA HIS A 30 7.58 -0.52 -1.53
C HIS A 30 7.20 0.91 -1.14
N TYR A 31 6.34 1.05 -0.15
CA TYR A 31 5.97 2.35 0.39
C TYR A 31 7.21 3.12 0.84
N GLN A 32 8.09 2.45 1.59
CA GLN A 32 9.30 3.07 2.10
C GLN A 32 10.24 3.52 0.98
N LYS A 33 10.30 2.77 -0.12
CA LYS A 33 11.12 3.17 -1.26
C LYS A 33 10.66 4.50 -1.84
N PHE A 34 9.35 4.71 -1.91
CA PHE A 34 8.83 5.98 -2.39
C PHE A 34 9.10 7.11 -1.40
N VAL A 35 8.99 6.83 -0.11
CA VAL A 35 9.31 7.81 0.93
C VAL A 35 10.78 8.22 0.81
N ASP A 36 11.67 7.26 0.62
CA ASP A 36 13.11 7.53 0.48
C ASP A 36 13.40 8.36 -0.75
N LYS A 37 12.60 8.22 -1.80
CA LYS A 37 12.75 9.01 -3.02
C LYS A 37 12.02 10.33 -2.97
N ASN A 38 11.38 10.62 -1.85
CA ASN A 38 10.60 11.83 -1.66
C ASN A 38 9.42 11.93 -2.62
N VAL A 39 8.80 10.79 -2.93
CA VAL A 39 7.65 10.68 -3.82
C VAL A 39 6.38 10.54 -3.01
N PRO A 40 5.34 11.35 -3.27
CA PRO A 40 4.07 11.21 -2.57
C PRO A 40 3.49 9.82 -2.77
N CYS A 41 3.08 9.17 -1.70
CA CYS A 41 2.49 7.85 -1.78
C CYS A 41 1.55 7.61 -0.61
N GLU A 42 0.71 6.60 -0.78
CA GLU A 42 -0.28 6.23 0.22
C GLU A 42 -0.27 4.71 0.38
N LEU A 43 -0.43 4.26 1.62
CA LEU A 43 -0.53 2.84 1.93
C LEU A 43 -1.92 2.54 2.44
N PHE A 44 -2.63 1.64 1.75
CA PHE A 44 -3.97 1.23 2.12
C PHE A 44 -3.96 -0.22 2.58
N LYS A 45 -4.85 -0.52 3.52
CA LYS A 45 -5.11 -1.89 3.94
C LYS A 45 -6.60 -2.13 3.83
N ASP A 46 -6.98 -3.13 3.00
CA ASP A 46 -8.38 -3.49 2.76
C ASP A 46 -9.23 -2.28 2.36
N GLY A 47 -8.65 -1.39 1.57
CA GLY A 47 -9.33 -0.21 1.10
C GLY A 47 -9.34 0.97 2.06
N LYS A 48 -8.69 0.82 3.21
CA LYS A 48 -8.62 1.89 4.21
C LYS A 48 -7.22 2.46 4.28
N LEU A 49 -7.13 3.78 4.31
CA LEU A 49 -5.85 4.47 4.40
C LEU A 49 -5.15 4.13 5.73
N GLN A 50 -3.94 3.60 5.64
CA GLN A 50 -3.12 3.29 6.81
C GLN A 50 -2.05 4.34 7.03
N ASN A 51 -1.37 4.72 5.97
CA ASN A 51 -0.32 5.71 6.02
C ASN A 51 -0.33 6.53 4.75
N GLU A 52 0.14 7.76 4.86
CA GLU A 52 0.35 8.58 3.67
C GLU A 52 1.61 9.41 3.85
N PHE A 53 2.26 9.69 2.73
CA PHE A 53 3.45 10.51 2.70
C PHE A 53 3.25 11.59 1.65
N LYS A 54 3.32 12.83 2.10
CA LYS A 54 3.14 13.98 1.21
C LYS A 54 4.27 14.97 1.47
N PRO A 55 5.37 14.84 0.73
CA PRO A 55 6.46 15.79 0.89
C PRO A 55 6.02 17.15 0.37
N ASN A 56 6.56 18.16 0.95
CA ASN A 56 6.31 19.53 0.49
C ASN A 56 7.20 19.87 -0.69
#